data_9d127ccad9767f9e8ec3341b860bd1d1
#
_entry.id   9d127ccad9767f9e8ec3341b860bd1d1
#
_cell.length_a   1.000
_cell.length_b   1.000
_cell.length_c   1.000
_cell.angle_alpha   90.00
_cell.angle_beta   90.00
_cell.angle_gamma   90.00
#
_symmetry.space_group_name_H-M   'P 1'
#
loop_
_entity.id
_entity.type
_entity.pdbx_description
1 polymer ?
#
loop_
_entity_poly.entity_id
_entity_poly.type
_entity_poly.pdbx_seq_one_letter_code
_entity_poly.pdbx_strand_id
1 'polypeptide(L)'
;MNQEEFFKKITAHAKEYGFVFPSSDIYDGLSAVYDYGQNGVELKNNIRQYWWKAMVQMHENIVGVDAAIFMHPTVWKASGHVDAFNDPMIDNKDSKKRYRADVLVEDYIAKIEDKINKEVEKAKKRFGDAFDKEQFVSTNARVVGYKQEIETISHRLYAAMEANDLAGIKQLIEDLGIVCPISGSRNWTDVRQFNLMFATQMGSLAEGANEIYLRPETAQGIFVNYLNIQKTGRMKVPFGIAQTGK
;
A
#
# COMPACT_ATOMS: atom_id res chain seq x y z
N MET A 1 15.09 -3.78 -22.94
CA MET A 1 13.64 -3.73 -22.62
C MET A 1 13.52 -3.02 -21.29
N ASN A 2 12.79 -1.92 -21.24
CA ASN A 2 12.58 -1.23 -19.99
C ASN A 2 11.54 -1.97 -19.13
N GLN A 3 11.43 -1.63 -17.85
CA GLN A 3 10.56 -2.33 -16.90
C GLN A 3 9.07 -2.24 -17.28
N GLU A 4 8.65 -1.12 -17.86
CA GLU A 4 7.27 -0.90 -18.31
C GLU A 4 6.90 -1.78 -19.51
N GLU A 5 7.79 -1.91 -20.49
CA GLU A 5 7.60 -2.81 -21.64
C GLU A 5 7.55 -4.27 -21.22
N PHE A 6 8.40 -4.65 -20.29
CA PHE A 6 8.41 -6.00 -19.72
C PHE A 6 7.09 -6.31 -19.01
N PHE A 7 6.61 -5.38 -18.18
CA PHE A 7 5.33 -5.54 -17.48
C PHE A 7 4.15 -5.67 -18.44
N LYS A 8 4.10 -4.83 -19.49
CA LYS A 8 3.05 -4.92 -20.53
C LYS A 8 3.06 -6.27 -21.24
N LYS A 9 4.25 -6.80 -21.57
CA LYS A 9 4.38 -8.12 -22.22
C LYS A 9 3.94 -9.27 -21.31
N ILE A 10 4.33 -9.26 -20.03
CA ILE A 10 3.89 -10.26 -19.06
C ILE A 10 2.39 -10.23 -18.87
N THR A 11 1.80 -9.05 -18.76
CA THR A 11 0.35 -8.90 -18.58
C THR A 11 -0.41 -9.42 -19.79
N ALA A 12 0.04 -9.09 -21.01
CA ALA A 12 -0.56 -9.60 -22.23
C ALA A 12 -0.47 -11.14 -22.31
N HIS A 13 0.70 -11.68 -22.04
CA HIS A 13 0.93 -13.14 -22.00
C HIS A 13 0.03 -13.82 -20.96
N ALA A 14 -0.07 -13.26 -19.75
CA ALA A 14 -0.89 -13.82 -18.69
C ALA A 14 -2.39 -13.90 -19.06
N LYS A 15 -2.88 -12.91 -19.81
CA LYS A 15 -4.25 -12.91 -20.34
C LYS A 15 -4.44 -13.92 -21.48
N GLU A 16 -3.52 -13.91 -22.45
CA GLU A 16 -3.56 -14.79 -23.61
C GLU A 16 -3.53 -16.28 -23.24
N TYR A 17 -2.73 -16.64 -22.23
CA TYR A 17 -2.54 -18.05 -21.83
C TYR A 17 -3.38 -18.46 -20.61
N GLY A 18 -4.41 -17.72 -20.25
CA GLY A 18 -5.37 -18.10 -19.23
C GLY A 18 -4.78 -18.17 -17.82
N PHE A 19 -3.87 -17.25 -17.49
CA PHE A 19 -3.45 -17.06 -16.12
C PHE A 19 -4.42 -16.13 -15.36
N VAL A 20 -4.83 -15.04 -15.98
CA VAL A 20 -5.78 -14.09 -15.40
C VAL A 20 -6.74 -13.56 -16.47
N PHE A 21 -7.97 -13.26 -16.05
CA PHE A 21 -8.96 -12.53 -16.84
C PHE A 21 -9.50 -11.36 -16.03
N PRO A 22 -9.93 -10.25 -16.65
CA PRO A 22 -10.76 -9.27 -15.96
C PRO A 22 -12.00 -9.95 -15.41
N SER A 23 -12.33 -9.72 -14.15
CA SER A 23 -13.55 -10.30 -13.59
C SER A 23 -14.78 -9.77 -14.33
N SER A 24 -15.70 -10.66 -14.70
CA SER A 24 -16.91 -10.32 -15.46
C SER A 24 -16.62 -9.70 -16.84
N ASP A 25 -15.60 -10.19 -17.54
CA ASP A 25 -15.12 -9.66 -18.83
C ASP A 25 -16.23 -9.55 -19.90
N ILE A 26 -17.22 -10.44 -19.88
CA ILE A 26 -18.40 -10.38 -20.78
C ILE A 26 -19.26 -9.11 -20.61
N TYR A 27 -19.06 -8.36 -19.54
CA TYR A 27 -19.72 -7.08 -19.24
C TYR A 27 -18.69 -5.94 -19.11
N ASP A 28 -17.65 -5.95 -19.94
CA ASP A 28 -16.54 -4.98 -19.96
C ASP A 28 -15.61 -5.04 -18.74
N GLY A 29 -15.77 -6.04 -17.89
CA GLY A 29 -14.92 -6.26 -16.73
C GLY A 29 -15.13 -5.31 -15.55
N LEU A 30 -14.62 -5.69 -14.40
CA LEU A 30 -14.58 -4.84 -13.21
C LEU A 30 -13.15 -4.32 -12.98
N SER A 31 -13.00 -2.99 -12.85
CA SER A 31 -11.69 -2.36 -12.68
C SER A 31 -10.92 -2.92 -11.49
N ALA A 32 -9.66 -3.30 -11.72
CA ALA A 32 -8.73 -3.84 -10.72
C ALA A 32 -9.17 -5.16 -10.04
N VAL A 33 -10.16 -5.87 -10.62
CA VAL A 33 -10.58 -7.19 -10.16
C VAL A 33 -10.33 -8.22 -11.26
N TYR A 34 -9.72 -9.35 -10.89
CA TYR A 34 -9.33 -10.39 -11.84
C TYR A 34 -9.73 -11.77 -11.34
N ASP A 35 -10.14 -12.62 -12.27
CA ASP A 35 -10.32 -14.04 -12.06
C ASP A 35 -9.03 -14.78 -12.43
N TYR A 36 -8.72 -15.87 -11.73
CA TYR A 36 -7.63 -16.76 -12.13
C TYR A 36 -8.17 -17.75 -13.15
N GLY A 37 -7.58 -17.76 -14.35
CA GLY A 37 -7.87 -18.77 -15.37
C GLY A 37 -7.25 -20.14 -15.04
N GLN A 38 -7.40 -21.08 -15.96
CA GLN A 38 -6.98 -22.48 -15.76
C GLN A 38 -5.49 -22.62 -15.37
N ASN A 39 -4.60 -21.87 -16.00
CA ASN A 39 -3.18 -21.91 -15.66
C ASN A 39 -2.85 -21.09 -14.41
N GLY A 40 -3.58 -20.00 -14.18
CA GLY A 40 -3.40 -19.14 -13.02
C GLY A 40 -3.81 -19.79 -11.71
N VAL A 41 -4.92 -20.55 -11.70
CA VAL A 41 -5.37 -21.25 -10.49
C VAL A 41 -4.39 -22.36 -10.09
N GLU A 42 -3.82 -23.10 -11.05
CA GLU A 42 -2.81 -24.11 -10.75
C GLU A 42 -1.52 -23.48 -10.22
N LEU A 43 -1.05 -22.42 -10.85
CA LEU A 43 0.13 -21.67 -10.36
C LEU A 43 -0.11 -21.13 -8.93
N LYS A 44 -1.27 -20.52 -8.68
CA LYS A 44 -1.65 -20.02 -7.36
C LYS A 44 -1.66 -21.13 -6.30
N ASN A 45 -2.28 -22.28 -6.63
CA ASN A 45 -2.36 -23.41 -5.72
C ASN A 45 -0.99 -24.01 -5.42
N ASN A 46 -0.13 -24.15 -6.43
CA ASN A 46 1.24 -24.62 -6.26
C ASN A 46 2.05 -23.67 -5.34
N ILE A 47 1.95 -22.36 -5.54
CA ILE A 47 2.61 -21.38 -4.67
C ILE A 47 2.10 -21.47 -3.23
N ARG A 48 0.77 -21.57 -3.03
CA ARG A 48 0.18 -21.71 -1.71
C ARG A 48 0.62 -22.98 -1.01
N GLN A 49 0.61 -24.10 -1.70
CA GLN A 49 1.04 -25.40 -1.14
C GLN A 49 2.53 -25.37 -0.76
N TYR A 50 3.37 -24.85 -1.64
CA TYR A 50 4.80 -24.69 -1.36
C TYR A 50 5.05 -23.82 -0.13
N TRP A 51 4.39 -22.65 -0.07
CA TRP A 51 4.50 -21.74 1.06
C TRP A 51 4.01 -22.39 2.36
N TRP A 52 2.84 -23.05 2.32
CA TRP A 52 2.27 -23.73 3.48
C TRP A 52 3.18 -24.82 4.01
N LYS A 53 3.72 -25.64 3.12
CA LYS A 53 4.68 -26.67 3.49
C LYS A 53 5.91 -26.06 4.14
N ALA A 54 6.52 -25.06 3.50
CA ALA A 54 7.76 -24.45 3.96
C ALA A 54 7.59 -23.69 5.28
N MET A 55 6.48 -22.94 5.43
CA MET A 55 6.31 -22.01 6.57
C MET A 55 5.52 -22.61 7.73
N VAL A 56 4.73 -23.63 7.51
CA VAL A 56 3.88 -24.23 8.56
C VAL A 56 4.30 -25.67 8.84
N GLN A 57 4.24 -26.55 7.81
CA GLN A 57 4.41 -27.99 8.06
C GLN A 57 5.85 -28.40 8.40
N MET A 58 6.85 -27.62 8.02
CA MET A 58 8.26 -27.87 8.36
C MET A 58 8.68 -27.28 9.71
N HIS A 59 7.76 -26.67 10.46
CA HIS A 59 8.04 -26.08 11.76
C HIS A 59 7.11 -26.66 12.83
N GLU A 60 7.68 -27.14 13.93
CA GLU A 60 6.92 -27.75 15.03
C GLU A 60 6.11 -26.74 15.83
N ASN A 61 6.56 -25.49 15.86
CA ASN A 61 5.97 -24.42 16.65
C ASN A 61 5.16 -23.40 15.81
N ILE A 62 4.80 -23.74 14.57
CA ILE A 62 3.94 -22.90 13.72
C ILE A 62 2.69 -23.70 13.35
N VAL A 63 1.53 -23.10 13.59
CA VAL A 63 0.23 -23.70 13.27
C VAL A 63 -0.57 -22.81 12.34
N GLY A 64 -1.47 -23.40 11.58
CA GLY A 64 -2.31 -22.68 10.63
C GLY A 64 -3.65 -22.27 11.23
N VAL A 65 -4.21 -21.19 10.69
CA VAL A 65 -5.60 -20.78 10.88
C VAL A 65 -6.19 -20.33 9.53
N ASP A 66 -7.48 -20.49 9.37
CA ASP A 66 -8.24 -19.85 8.30
C ASP A 66 -9.43 -19.12 8.93
N ALA A 67 -9.20 -17.87 9.32
CA ALA A 67 -10.21 -17.02 9.94
C ALA A 67 -11.27 -16.62 8.92
N ALA A 68 -12.49 -16.34 9.40
CA ALA A 68 -13.60 -15.90 8.56
C ALA A 68 -13.26 -14.58 7.83
N ILE A 69 -13.77 -14.43 6.61
CA ILE A 69 -13.64 -13.19 5.82
C ILE A 69 -14.43 -12.07 6.49
N PHE A 70 -15.63 -12.36 6.97
CA PHE A 70 -16.46 -11.44 7.75
C PHE A 70 -16.14 -11.58 9.22
N MET A 71 -15.81 -10.45 9.84
CA MET A 71 -15.44 -10.42 11.27
C MET A 71 -16.29 -9.37 11.97
N HIS A 72 -16.42 -9.51 13.30
CA HIS A 72 -17.19 -8.57 14.10
C HIS A 72 -16.66 -7.13 13.92
N PRO A 73 -17.52 -6.12 13.70
CA PRO A 73 -17.09 -4.73 13.43
C PRO A 73 -16.15 -4.14 14.51
N THR A 74 -16.31 -4.57 15.76
CA THR A 74 -15.43 -4.14 16.86
C THR A 74 -13.96 -4.49 16.62
N VAL A 75 -13.66 -5.57 15.89
CA VAL A 75 -12.28 -5.96 15.56
C VAL A 75 -11.63 -4.85 14.75
N TRP A 76 -12.35 -4.36 13.75
CA TRP A 76 -11.86 -3.32 12.84
C TRP A 76 -11.81 -1.95 13.50
N LYS A 77 -12.76 -1.66 14.40
CA LYS A 77 -12.74 -0.44 15.21
C LYS A 77 -11.56 -0.45 16.17
N ALA A 78 -11.36 -1.56 16.90
CA ALA A 78 -10.26 -1.69 17.85
C ALA A 78 -8.87 -1.64 17.21
N SER A 79 -8.75 -2.10 15.96
CA SER A 79 -7.51 -2.05 15.19
C SER A 79 -7.31 -0.75 14.40
N GLY A 80 -8.24 0.22 14.50
CA GLY A 80 -8.16 1.51 13.81
C GLY A 80 -8.54 1.49 12.33
N HIS A 81 -8.91 0.33 11.76
CA HIS A 81 -9.21 0.22 10.34
C HIS A 81 -10.47 0.97 9.90
N VAL A 82 -11.45 1.14 10.79
CA VAL A 82 -12.67 1.89 10.48
C VAL A 82 -12.41 3.39 10.45
N ASP A 83 -11.59 3.86 11.40
CA ASP A 83 -11.38 5.30 11.64
C ASP A 83 -10.19 5.88 10.86
N ALA A 84 -9.15 5.05 10.60
CA ALA A 84 -7.88 5.53 10.07
C ALA A 84 -7.41 4.84 8.77
N PHE A 85 -8.14 3.85 8.25
CA PHE A 85 -7.75 3.11 7.04
C PHE A 85 -8.29 3.78 5.78
N ASN A 86 -7.96 5.06 5.65
CA ASN A 86 -8.38 5.90 4.54
C ASN A 86 -7.17 6.48 3.83
N ASP A 87 -7.06 6.27 2.53
CA ASP A 87 -6.05 6.94 1.71
C ASP A 87 -6.57 8.30 1.23
N PRO A 88 -5.78 9.38 1.33
CA PRO A 88 -6.12 10.67 0.72
C PRO A 88 -5.91 10.57 -0.79
N MET A 89 -7.00 10.50 -1.55
CA MET A 89 -6.97 10.36 -3.01
C MET A 89 -7.24 11.68 -3.70
N ILE A 90 -6.51 11.94 -4.79
CA ILE A 90 -6.66 13.12 -5.66
C ILE A 90 -6.69 12.69 -7.12
N ASP A 91 -7.59 13.27 -7.90
CA ASP A 91 -7.70 12.99 -9.32
C ASP A 91 -7.12 14.14 -10.14
N ASN A 92 -6.40 13.82 -11.21
CA ASN A 92 -6.02 14.83 -12.20
C ASN A 92 -7.09 14.89 -13.29
N LYS A 93 -7.69 16.07 -13.49
CA LYS A 93 -8.83 16.27 -14.41
C LYS A 93 -8.48 16.05 -15.87
N ASP A 94 -7.23 16.27 -16.24
CA ASP A 94 -6.78 16.18 -17.65
C ASP A 94 -6.40 14.74 -18.02
N SER A 95 -5.67 14.04 -17.15
CA SER A 95 -5.31 12.64 -17.36
C SER A 95 -6.41 11.64 -16.96
N LYS A 96 -7.41 12.09 -16.18
CA LYS A 96 -8.44 11.25 -15.55
C LYS A 96 -7.86 10.11 -14.71
N LYS A 97 -6.66 10.31 -14.18
CA LYS A 97 -5.97 9.33 -13.33
C LYS A 97 -6.03 9.76 -11.88
N ARG A 98 -6.16 8.74 -11.04
CA ARG A 98 -6.21 8.86 -9.58
C ARG A 98 -4.86 8.56 -8.97
N TYR A 99 -4.49 9.33 -7.96
CA TYR A 99 -3.24 9.21 -7.23
C TYR A 99 -3.50 9.31 -5.72
N ARG A 100 -2.63 8.72 -4.94
CA ARG A 100 -2.55 9.02 -3.51
C ARG A 100 -1.87 10.37 -3.35
N ALA A 101 -2.52 11.28 -2.63
CA ALA A 101 -2.06 12.65 -2.46
C ALA A 101 -0.76 12.71 -1.61
N ASP A 102 -0.68 11.88 -0.59
CA ASP A 102 0.53 11.71 0.24
C ASP A 102 1.72 11.20 -0.57
N VAL A 103 1.52 10.15 -1.39
CA VAL A 103 2.58 9.58 -2.25
C VAL A 103 3.08 10.60 -3.28
N LEU A 104 2.22 11.46 -3.82
CA LEU A 104 2.67 12.53 -4.74
C LEU A 104 3.64 13.50 -4.05
N VAL A 105 3.42 13.81 -2.77
CA VAL A 105 4.32 14.65 -1.99
C VAL A 105 5.60 13.89 -1.62
N GLU A 106 5.51 12.63 -1.25
CA GLU A 106 6.68 11.76 -0.99
C GLU A 106 7.56 11.60 -2.23
N ASP A 107 6.96 11.41 -3.42
CA ASP A 107 7.69 11.39 -4.70
C ASP A 107 8.38 12.72 -5.01
N TYR A 108 7.81 13.85 -4.57
CA TYR A 108 8.46 15.15 -4.68
C TYR A 108 9.66 15.24 -3.74
N ILE A 109 9.54 14.79 -2.50
CA ILE A 109 10.64 14.70 -1.52
C ILE A 109 11.76 13.81 -2.07
N ALA A 110 11.43 12.64 -2.61
CA ALA A 110 12.40 11.73 -3.22
C ALA A 110 13.21 12.41 -4.35
N LYS A 111 12.59 13.28 -5.15
CA LYS A 111 13.31 14.07 -6.17
C LYS A 111 14.29 15.09 -5.56
N ILE A 112 13.98 15.63 -4.38
CA ILE A 112 14.92 16.51 -3.65
C ILE A 112 16.07 15.68 -3.07
N GLU A 113 15.80 14.50 -2.52
CA GLU A 113 16.83 13.56 -2.06
C GLU A 113 17.77 13.14 -3.20
N ASP A 114 17.23 12.91 -4.40
CA ASP A 114 18.04 12.66 -5.59
C ASP A 114 18.97 13.83 -5.95
N LYS A 115 18.55 15.08 -5.72
CA LYS A 115 19.43 16.25 -5.90
C LYS A 115 20.55 16.24 -4.86
N ILE A 116 20.26 15.91 -3.62
CA ILE A 116 21.27 15.75 -2.54
C ILE A 116 22.28 14.68 -2.95
N ASN A 117 21.80 13.51 -3.37
CA ASN A 117 22.65 12.40 -3.79
C ASN A 117 23.57 12.79 -4.96
N LYS A 118 23.06 13.53 -5.93
CA LYS A 118 23.86 14.03 -7.06
C LYS A 118 24.93 15.02 -6.62
N GLU A 119 24.65 15.90 -5.65
CA GLU A 119 25.66 16.82 -5.12
C GLU A 119 26.75 16.06 -4.31
N VAL A 120 26.35 15.04 -3.53
CA VAL A 120 27.29 14.16 -2.81
C VAL A 120 28.21 13.41 -3.78
N GLU A 121 27.64 12.82 -4.85
CA GLU A 121 28.44 12.10 -5.85
C GLU A 121 29.40 13.02 -6.62
N LYS A 122 28.99 14.25 -6.94
CA LYS A 122 29.87 15.25 -7.54
C LYS A 122 31.03 15.62 -6.60
N ALA A 123 30.73 15.80 -5.31
CA ALA A 123 31.75 16.11 -4.31
C ALA A 123 32.72 14.93 -4.13
N LYS A 124 32.21 13.70 -4.06
CA LYS A 124 33.02 12.49 -3.97
C LYS A 124 33.99 12.36 -5.17
N LYS A 125 33.51 12.62 -6.38
CA LYS A 125 34.37 12.64 -7.58
C LYS A 125 35.42 13.73 -7.55
N ARG A 126 35.13 14.88 -6.93
CA ARG A 126 36.06 16.03 -6.84
C ARG A 126 37.13 15.86 -5.78
N PHE A 127 36.78 15.29 -4.62
CA PHE A 127 37.66 15.21 -3.45
C PHE A 127 38.33 13.83 -3.28
N GLY A 128 37.89 12.81 -4.02
CA GLY A 128 38.46 11.47 -3.99
C GLY A 128 38.46 10.85 -2.59
N ASP A 129 39.58 10.25 -2.20
CA ASP A 129 39.71 9.55 -0.91
C ASP A 129 39.66 10.48 0.32
N ALA A 130 39.81 11.80 0.12
CA ALA A 130 39.69 12.80 1.20
C ALA A 130 38.21 13.26 1.41
N PHE A 131 37.24 12.66 0.76
CA PHE A 131 35.86 13.05 0.87
C PHE A 131 35.18 12.51 2.15
N ASP A 132 34.84 13.44 3.04
CA ASP A 132 34.00 13.15 4.21
C ASP A 132 32.56 13.50 3.89
N LYS A 133 31.72 12.45 3.77
CA LYS A 133 30.30 12.58 3.44
C LYS A 133 29.51 13.30 4.55
N GLU A 134 29.78 12.99 5.82
CA GLU A 134 29.04 13.56 6.95
C GLU A 134 29.32 15.05 7.08
N GLN A 135 30.60 15.42 7.01
CA GLN A 135 31.00 16.80 7.02
C GLN A 135 30.44 17.57 5.82
N PHE A 136 30.49 17.01 4.62
CA PHE A 136 29.94 17.64 3.42
C PHE A 136 28.44 17.89 3.54
N VAL A 137 27.68 16.88 3.98
CA VAL A 137 26.21 16.94 4.11
C VAL A 137 25.78 17.92 5.20
N SER A 138 26.59 18.14 6.22
CA SER A 138 26.30 19.10 7.31
C SER A 138 26.72 20.54 7.01
N THR A 139 27.67 20.75 6.09
CA THR A 139 28.26 22.07 5.86
C THR A 139 27.95 22.68 4.50
N ASN A 140 27.60 21.85 3.51
CA ASN A 140 27.29 22.35 2.17
C ASN A 140 25.94 23.09 2.16
N ALA A 141 25.95 24.38 1.88
CA ALA A 141 24.77 25.25 1.94
C ALA A 141 23.57 24.75 1.08
N ARG A 142 23.84 24.15 -0.09
CA ARG A 142 22.79 23.59 -0.94
C ARG A 142 22.15 22.34 -0.32
N VAL A 143 22.98 21.45 0.19
CA VAL A 143 22.51 20.21 0.82
C VAL A 143 21.75 20.51 2.09
N VAL A 144 22.23 21.46 2.92
CA VAL A 144 21.51 21.94 4.11
C VAL A 144 20.19 22.55 3.73
N GLY A 145 20.14 23.39 2.68
CA GLY A 145 18.87 23.97 2.19
C GLY A 145 17.88 22.91 1.72
N TYR A 146 18.32 21.90 0.97
CA TYR A 146 17.44 20.78 0.56
C TYR A 146 16.94 19.96 1.76
N LYS A 147 17.75 19.73 2.77
CA LYS A 147 17.30 19.04 3.99
C LYS A 147 16.24 19.83 4.75
N GLN A 148 16.41 21.14 4.89
CA GLN A 148 15.42 22.00 5.52
C GLN A 148 14.11 22.03 4.72
N GLU A 149 14.20 22.03 3.39
CA GLU A 149 13.02 21.93 2.50
C GLU A 149 12.28 20.62 2.73
N ILE A 150 12.99 19.47 2.74
CA ILE A 150 12.41 18.16 3.03
C ILE A 150 11.74 18.16 4.41
N GLU A 151 12.42 18.64 5.44
CA GLU A 151 11.89 18.68 6.81
C GLU A 151 10.60 19.51 6.90
N THR A 152 10.57 20.68 6.26
CA THR A 152 9.40 21.55 6.21
C THR A 152 8.23 20.88 5.50
N ILE A 153 8.47 20.26 4.35
CA ILE A 153 7.44 19.56 3.56
C ILE A 153 6.91 18.36 4.35
N SER A 154 7.80 17.54 4.91
CA SER A 154 7.42 16.37 5.70
C SER A 154 6.58 16.76 6.91
N HIS A 155 7.00 17.79 7.65
CA HIS A 155 6.24 18.28 8.81
C HIS A 155 4.83 18.75 8.41
N ARG A 156 4.70 19.51 7.32
CA ARG A 156 3.39 19.95 6.81
C ARG A 156 2.51 18.78 6.40
N LEU A 157 3.09 17.79 5.70
CA LEU A 157 2.35 16.59 5.27
C LEU A 157 1.85 15.80 6.48
N TYR A 158 2.74 15.47 7.43
CA TYR A 158 2.37 14.68 8.61
C TYR A 158 1.35 15.40 9.49
N ALA A 159 1.51 16.72 9.71
CA ALA A 159 0.53 17.51 10.47
C ALA A 159 -0.86 17.51 9.79
N ALA A 160 -0.91 17.64 8.47
CA ALA A 160 -2.17 17.58 7.72
C ALA A 160 -2.79 16.18 7.74
N MET A 161 -1.97 15.11 7.67
CA MET A 161 -2.43 13.73 7.77
C MET A 161 -3.00 13.42 9.17
N GLU A 162 -2.30 13.80 10.24
CA GLU A 162 -2.77 13.60 11.62
C GLU A 162 -4.07 14.38 11.92
N ALA A 163 -4.16 15.60 11.41
CA ALA A 163 -5.35 16.43 11.57
C ALA A 163 -6.49 16.03 10.61
N ASN A 164 -6.26 15.07 9.72
CA ASN A 164 -7.18 14.73 8.62
C ASN A 164 -7.59 15.95 7.77
N ASP A 165 -6.65 16.87 7.59
CA ASP A 165 -6.83 18.10 6.82
C ASP A 165 -6.58 17.86 5.32
N LEU A 166 -7.60 17.38 4.64
CA LEU A 166 -7.55 17.10 3.20
C LEU A 166 -7.31 18.36 2.36
N ALA A 167 -7.82 19.51 2.83
CA ALA A 167 -7.60 20.79 2.16
C ALA A 167 -6.13 21.22 2.29
N GLY A 168 -5.53 21.03 3.45
CA GLY A 168 -4.12 21.30 3.70
C GLY A 168 -3.20 20.43 2.84
N ILE A 169 -3.54 19.15 2.63
CA ILE A 169 -2.79 18.26 1.71
C ILE A 169 -2.88 18.78 0.27
N LYS A 170 -4.08 19.18 -0.18
CA LYS A 170 -4.26 19.79 -1.51
C LYS A 170 -3.42 21.05 -1.67
N GLN A 171 -3.51 21.96 -0.69
CA GLN A 171 -2.75 23.19 -0.70
C GLN A 171 -1.24 22.94 -0.76
N LEU A 172 -0.74 21.91 -0.06
CA LEU A 172 0.66 21.53 -0.12
C LEU A 172 1.06 21.07 -1.53
N ILE A 173 0.24 20.27 -2.21
CA ILE A 173 0.47 19.85 -3.61
C ILE A 173 0.53 21.04 -4.55
N GLU A 174 -0.36 22.03 -4.36
CA GLU A 174 -0.42 23.25 -5.16
C GLU A 174 0.79 24.17 -4.89
N ASP A 175 1.15 24.40 -3.63
CA ASP A 175 2.32 25.21 -3.21
C ASP A 175 3.63 24.66 -3.78
N LEU A 176 3.79 23.32 -3.77
CA LEU A 176 4.95 22.62 -4.32
C LEU A 176 4.94 22.58 -5.86
N GLY A 177 3.83 22.99 -6.48
CA GLY A 177 3.67 22.95 -7.93
C GLY A 177 3.75 21.55 -8.51
N ILE A 178 3.31 20.53 -7.77
CA ILE A 178 3.37 19.13 -8.21
C ILE A 178 2.49 18.93 -9.44
N VAL A 179 3.09 18.36 -10.47
CA VAL A 179 2.43 18.08 -11.75
C VAL A 179 2.07 16.59 -11.85
N CYS A 180 1.00 16.30 -12.57
CA CYS A 180 0.61 14.93 -12.88
C CYS A 180 1.73 14.20 -13.65
N PRO A 181 2.16 13.03 -13.21
CA PRO A 181 3.22 12.26 -13.86
C PRO A 181 2.93 11.90 -15.33
N ILE A 182 1.65 11.80 -15.70
CA ILE A 182 1.22 11.39 -17.05
C ILE A 182 0.97 12.60 -17.94
N SER A 183 0.16 13.58 -17.48
CA SER A 183 -0.23 14.73 -18.32
C SER A 183 0.66 15.94 -18.16
N GLY A 184 1.50 16.01 -17.12
CA GLY A 184 2.28 17.21 -16.79
C GLY A 184 1.44 18.38 -16.26
N SER A 185 0.12 18.23 -16.12
CA SER A 185 -0.79 19.29 -15.71
C SER A 185 -0.89 19.41 -14.20
N ARG A 186 -1.31 20.59 -13.71
CA ARG A 186 -1.60 20.87 -12.29
C ARG A 186 -3.10 20.92 -12.00
N ASN A 187 -3.92 20.44 -12.92
CA ASN A 187 -5.37 20.52 -12.80
C ASN A 187 -5.91 19.41 -11.90
N TRP A 188 -5.76 19.61 -10.58
CA TRP A 188 -6.15 18.65 -9.56
C TRP A 188 -7.59 18.87 -9.06
N THR A 189 -8.25 17.79 -8.64
CA THR A 189 -9.50 17.84 -7.88
C THR A 189 -9.23 18.19 -6.42
N ASP A 190 -10.26 18.24 -5.60
CA ASP A 190 -10.10 18.19 -4.15
C ASP A 190 -9.62 16.81 -3.73
N VAL A 191 -8.84 16.76 -2.64
CA VAL A 191 -8.45 15.49 -2.00
C VAL A 191 -9.68 14.93 -1.30
N ARG A 192 -9.91 13.62 -1.47
CA ARG A 192 -11.01 12.89 -0.84
C ARG A 192 -10.47 11.66 -0.14
N GLN A 193 -11.03 11.36 1.01
CA GLN A 193 -10.75 10.07 1.66
C GLN A 193 -11.35 8.93 0.85
N PHE A 194 -10.55 7.92 0.64
CA PHE A 194 -10.99 6.66 0.06
C PHE A 194 -10.89 5.58 1.13
N ASN A 195 -12.04 5.10 1.61
CA ASN A 195 -12.06 4.02 2.58
C ASN A 195 -11.63 2.71 1.89
N LEU A 196 -10.62 2.08 2.44
CA LEU A 196 -10.08 0.80 1.94
C LEU A 196 -10.86 -0.42 2.45
N MET A 197 -11.83 -0.21 3.37
CA MET A 197 -12.70 -1.25 3.88
C MET A 197 -13.92 -1.44 2.99
N PHE A 198 -14.11 -2.65 2.47
CA PHE A 198 -15.36 -3.01 1.81
C PHE A 198 -16.41 -3.34 2.87
N ALA A 199 -17.47 -2.54 2.92
CA ALA A 199 -18.60 -2.75 3.80
C ALA A 199 -19.73 -3.50 3.08
N THR A 200 -20.47 -4.30 3.83
CA THR A 200 -21.73 -4.92 3.41
C THR A 200 -22.68 -4.98 4.61
N GLN A 201 -23.93 -5.32 4.36
CA GLN A 201 -24.95 -5.42 5.41
C GLN A 201 -25.31 -6.88 5.67
N MET A 202 -25.37 -7.26 6.93
CA MET A 202 -25.82 -8.56 7.38
C MET A 202 -27.11 -8.42 8.20
N GLY A 203 -28.17 -9.05 7.75
CA GLY A 203 -29.48 -9.05 8.39
C GLY A 203 -30.61 -9.23 7.36
N SER A 204 -31.74 -9.77 7.80
CA SER A 204 -32.90 -10.07 6.93
C SER A 204 -33.87 -8.91 6.76
N LEU A 205 -33.75 -7.84 7.54
CA LEU A 205 -34.64 -6.68 7.52
C LEU A 205 -33.81 -5.39 7.41
N ALA A 206 -34.26 -4.44 6.61
CA ALA A 206 -33.60 -3.14 6.43
C ALA A 206 -33.48 -2.32 7.74
N GLU A 207 -34.38 -2.54 8.68
CA GLU A 207 -34.41 -1.86 10.01
C GLU A 207 -33.60 -2.57 11.08
N GLY A 208 -32.62 -3.36 10.77
CA GLY A 208 -31.79 -4.08 11.76
C GLY A 208 -30.54 -4.67 11.13
N ALA A 209 -30.23 -4.26 9.93
CA ALA A 209 -29.02 -4.72 9.26
C ALA A 209 -27.78 -4.11 9.92
N ASN A 210 -26.90 -4.99 10.39
CA ASN A 210 -25.60 -4.57 10.91
C ASN A 210 -24.59 -4.42 9.76
N GLU A 211 -23.92 -3.29 9.72
CA GLU A 211 -22.79 -3.11 8.82
C GLU A 211 -21.64 -4.03 9.25
N ILE A 212 -21.14 -4.81 8.33
CA ILE A 212 -19.98 -5.67 8.49
C ILE A 212 -18.97 -5.39 7.38
N TYR A 213 -17.72 -5.74 7.63
CA TYR A 213 -16.64 -5.47 6.70
C TYR A 213 -16.00 -6.77 6.22
N LEU A 214 -15.62 -6.79 4.92
CA LEU A 214 -14.69 -7.79 4.42
C LEU A 214 -13.29 -7.46 4.98
N ARG A 215 -12.59 -8.48 5.46
CA ARG A 215 -11.23 -8.29 5.99
C ARG A 215 -10.29 -7.72 4.91
N PRO A 216 -9.58 -6.60 5.18
CA PRO A 216 -8.59 -6.06 4.26
C PRO A 216 -7.24 -6.78 4.38
N GLU A 217 -7.01 -7.47 5.51
CA GLU A 217 -5.78 -8.20 5.81
C GLU A 217 -6.04 -9.39 6.76
N THR A 218 -5.02 -10.21 6.98
CA THR A 218 -5.16 -11.45 7.77
C THR A 218 -4.71 -11.31 9.22
N ALA A 219 -4.03 -10.23 9.60
CA ALA A 219 -3.43 -10.08 10.93
C ALA A 219 -4.45 -10.12 12.05
N GLN A 220 -5.57 -9.40 11.94
CA GLN A 220 -6.59 -9.35 12.99
C GLN A 220 -7.27 -10.70 13.20
N GLY A 221 -7.46 -11.48 12.15
CA GLY A 221 -7.95 -12.85 12.26
C GLY A 221 -7.03 -13.75 13.09
N ILE A 222 -5.74 -13.54 12.99
CA ILE A 222 -4.73 -14.24 13.81
C ILE A 222 -4.82 -13.76 15.25
N PHE A 223 -4.86 -12.46 15.51
CA PHE A 223 -4.89 -11.90 16.86
C PHE A 223 -6.14 -12.30 17.64
N VAL A 224 -7.32 -12.19 17.07
CA VAL A 224 -8.56 -12.54 17.76
C VAL A 224 -8.69 -14.06 18.04
N ASN A 225 -8.03 -14.89 17.24
CA ASN A 225 -8.01 -16.34 17.44
C ASN A 225 -6.82 -16.84 18.26
N TYR A 226 -5.91 -15.96 18.70
CA TYR A 226 -4.69 -16.37 19.41
C TYR A 226 -4.96 -17.30 20.58
N LEU A 227 -5.86 -16.91 21.51
CA LEU A 227 -6.18 -17.73 22.70
C LEU A 227 -6.89 -19.04 22.33
N ASN A 228 -7.75 -19.04 21.32
CA ASN A 228 -8.42 -20.25 20.85
C ASN A 228 -7.39 -21.26 20.33
N ILE A 229 -6.46 -20.78 19.48
CA ILE A 229 -5.41 -21.62 18.90
C ILE A 229 -4.45 -22.12 19.97
N GLN A 230 -4.03 -21.25 20.89
CA GLN A 230 -3.15 -21.62 22.00
C GLN A 230 -3.75 -22.74 22.84
N LYS A 231 -5.01 -22.59 23.23
CA LYS A 231 -5.72 -23.58 24.09
C LYS A 231 -5.97 -24.90 23.38
N THR A 232 -6.52 -24.83 22.15
CA THR A 232 -6.90 -26.04 21.41
C THR A 232 -5.67 -26.79 20.88
N GLY A 233 -4.64 -26.09 20.47
CA GLY A 233 -3.36 -26.66 20.03
C GLY A 233 -2.42 -27.00 21.18
N ARG A 234 -2.77 -26.64 22.44
CA ARG A 234 -1.90 -26.78 23.62
C ARG A 234 -0.51 -26.18 23.42
N MET A 235 -0.48 -25.04 22.68
CA MET A 235 0.77 -24.39 22.28
C MET A 235 1.42 -23.66 23.47
N LYS A 236 2.75 -23.77 23.54
CA LYS A 236 3.58 -23.03 24.49
C LYS A 236 4.26 -21.87 23.76
N VAL A 237 4.35 -20.72 24.41
CA VAL A 237 5.09 -19.56 23.89
C VAL A 237 6.60 -19.85 23.93
N PRO A 238 7.36 -19.54 22.87
CA PRO A 238 6.94 -18.91 21.63
C PRO A 238 6.36 -19.89 20.59
N PHE A 239 5.28 -19.50 19.91
CA PHE A 239 4.76 -20.21 18.75
C PHE A 239 4.26 -19.23 17.69
N GLY A 240 4.16 -19.69 16.45
CA GLY A 240 3.68 -18.91 15.32
C GLY A 240 2.29 -19.33 14.86
N ILE A 241 1.55 -18.39 14.30
CA ILE A 241 0.27 -18.64 13.63
C ILE A 241 0.37 -18.12 12.21
N ALA A 242 0.00 -18.93 11.23
CA ALA A 242 0.06 -18.60 9.84
C ALA A 242 -1.30 -18.72 9.17
N GLN A 243 -1.55 -17.83 8.20
CA GLN A 243 -2.76 -17.84 7.38
C GLN A 243 -2.42 -17.42 5.95
N THR A 244 -3.12 -18.00 4.97
CA THR A 244 -3.12 -17.54 3.58
C THR A 244 -4.46 -16.90 3.26
N GLY A 245 -4.46 -15.84 2.47
CA GLY A 245 -5.66 -15.14 2.03
C GLY A 245 -5.66 -13.67 2.40
N LYS A 246 -6.63 -12.94 1.79
CA LYS A 246 -6.85 -11.52 2.06
C LYS A 246 -8.36 -11.28 2.07
#